data_c71cbb4f8db1be0a9beba31b9756adb1
#
_entry.id   c71cbb4f8db1be0a9beba31b9756adb1
#
_cell.length_a   1.000
_cell.length_b   1.000
_cell.length_c   1.000
_cell.angle_alpha   90.00
_cell.angle_beta   90.00
_cell.angle_gamma   90.00
#
_symmetry.space_group_name_H-M   'P 1'
#
loop_
_entity.id
_entity.type
_entity.pdbx_description
1 polymer ?
#
loop_
_entity_poly.entity_id
_entity_poly.type
_entity_poly.pdbx_seq_one_letter_code
_entity_poly.pdbx_strand_id
1 'polypeptide(L)' 'MEVFEKVKSLISEQLDVDEEQLDMDTTFEDIDADSLDVVELVMALEEEFNLEISDEEVEKIKTVGDIVSYIENQIS' A
#
# COMPACT_ATOMS: atom_id res chain seq x y z
N MET A 1 15.99 5.16 0.90
CA MET A 1 14.62 5.48 0.44
C MET A 1 13.62 5.18 1.56
N GLU A 2 12.70 6.10 1.77
CA GLU A 2 11.72 5.94 2.81
C GLU A 2 10.50 5.22 2.23
N VAL A 3 10.33 3.94 2.59
CA VAL A 3 9.25 3.11 2.04
C VAL A 3 7.88 3.66 2.44
N PHE A 4 7.71 4.01 3.70
CA PHE A 4 6.44 4.53 4.19
C PHE A 4 6.01 5.78 3.42
N GLU A 5 6.93 6.70 3.20
CA GLU A 5 6.63 7.92 2.46
C GLU A 5 6.21 7.62 1.03
N LYS A 6 6.89 6.68 0.40
CA LYS A 6 6.57 6.28 -0.96
C LYS A 6 5.20 5.62 -1.04
N VAL A 7 4.92 4.74 -0.09
CA VAL A 7 3.62 4.06 -0.03
C VAL A 7 2.50 5.07 0.16
N LYS A 8 2.67 6.02 1.08
CA LYS A 8 1.66 7.05 1.30
C LYS A 8 1.39 7.85 0.04
N SER A 9 2.45 8.22 -0.66
CA SER A 9 2.34 9.00 -1.89
C SER A 9 1.53 8.25 -2.94
N LEU A 10 1.81 6.96 -3.10
CA LEU A 10 1.09 6.14 -4.07
C LEU A 10 -0.38 5.94 -3.70
N ILE A 11 -0.65 5.71 -2.42
CA ILE A 11 -2.03 5.59 -1.96
C ILE A 11 -2.78 6.90 -2.20
N SER A 12 -2.15 8.02 -1.89
CA SER A 12 -2.76 9.33 -2.10
C SER A 12 -3.12 9.54 -3.57
N GLU A 13 -2.24 9.17 -4.47
CA GLU A 13 -2.49 9.33 -5.91
C GLU A 13 -3.57 8.38 -6.42
N GLN A 14 -3.52 7.12 -6.00
CA GLN A 14 -4.43 6.11 -6.51
C GLN A 14 -5.84 6.25 -5.96
N LEU A 15 -5.96 6.63 -4.71
CA LEU A 15 -7.24 6.65 -4.00
C LEU A 15 -7.75 8.06 -3.70
N ASP A 16 -7.01 9.07 -4.10
CA ASP A 16 -7.39 10.47 -3.92
C ASP A 16 -7.65 10.83 -2.45
N VAL A 17 -6.73 10.40 -1.58
CA VAL A 17 -6.77 10.72 -0.14
C VAL A 17 -5.54 11.53 0.23
N ASP A 18 -5.69 12.37 1.26
CA ASP A 18 -4.54 13.14 1.76
C ASP A 18 -3.53 12.25 2.45
N GLU A 19 -2.25 12.48 2.15
CA GLU A 19 -1.17 11.74 2.81
C GLU A 19 -1.18 11.95 4.31
N GLU A 20 -1.62 13.11 4.77
CA GLU A 20 -1.69 13.42 6.20
C GLU A 20 -2.68 12.55 6.95
N GLN A 21 -3.64 11.98 6.25
CA GLN A 21 -4.64 11.09 6.86
C GLN A 21 -4.14 9.65 6.93
N LEU A 22 -2.97 9.39 6.37
CA LEU A 22 -2.43 8.03 6.29
C LEU A 22 -1.33 7.82 7.32
N ASP A 23 -1.45 6.75 8.09
CA ASP A 23 -0.39 6.33 8.99
C ASP A 23 -0.30 4.79 8.95
N MET A 24 0.59 4.23 9.74
CA MET A 24 0.82 2.77 9.71
C MET A 24 -0.41 1.98 10.15
N ASP A 25 -1.24 2.56 10.99
CA ASP A 25 -2.44 1.88 11.50
C ASP A 25 -3.68 2.10 10.64
N THR A 26 -3.61 2.99 9.66
CA THR A 26 -4.74 3.25 8.78
C THR A 26 -5.12 1.99 8.01
N THR A 27 -6.39 1.61 8.07
CA THR A 27 -6.87 0.46 7.30
C THR A 27 -7.45 0.94 5.97
N PHE A 28 -7.56 0.03 5.02
CA PHE A 28 -8.18 0.39 3.74
C PHE A 28 -9.66 0.66 3.88
N GLU A 29 -10.30 0.07 4.90
CA GLU A 29 -11.69 0.39 5.21
C GLU A 29 -11.86 1.83 5.67
N ASP A 30 -10.89 2.34 6.42
CA ASP A 30 -10.92 3.72 6.92
C ASP A 30 -10.93 4.75 5.80
N ILE A 31 -10.35 4.41 4.66
CA ILE A 31 -10.27 5.31 3.52
C ILE A 31 -11.21 4.88 2.39
N ASP A 32 -12.16 4.02 2.71
CA ASP A 32 -13.18 3.55 1.76
C ASP A 32 -12.61 2.90 0.50
N ALA A 33 -11.45 2.26 0.61
CA ALA A 33 -10.85 1.55 -0.51
C ALA A 33 -11.51 0.17 -0.63
N ASP A 34 -12.05 -0.13 -1.80
CA ASP A 34 -12.62 -1.46 -2.01
C ASP A 34 -11.57 -2.40 -2.59
N SER A 35 -11.96 -3.65 -2.87
CA SER A 35 -11.04 -4.68 -3.36
C SER A 35 -10.32 -4.26 -4.64
N LEU A 36 -11.04 -3.62 -5.55
CA LEU A 36 -10.46 -3.20 -6.81
C LEU A 36 -9.43 -2.10 -6.60
N ASP A 37 -9.74 -1.16 -5.71
CA ASP A 37 -8.79 -0.08 -5.38
C ASP A 37 -7.50 -0.66 -4.81
N VAL A 38 -7.62 -1.67 -3.94
CA VAL A 38 -6.46 -2.30 -3.33
C VAL A 38 -5.63 -3.01 -4.39
N VAL A 39 -6.29 -3.70 -5.33
CA VAL A 39 -5.59 -4.40 -6.41
C VAL A 39 -4.81 -3.41 -7.27
N GLU A 40 -5.43 -2.30 -7.63
CA GLU A 40 -4.76 -1.29 -8.44
C GLU A 40 -3.58 -0.67 -7.70
N LEU A 41 -3.75 -0.43 -6.41
CA LEU A 41 -2.67 0.09 -5.58
C LEU A 41 -1.49 -0.89 -5.52
N VAL A 42 -1.80 -2.17 -5.34
CA VAL A 42 -0.77 -3.20 -5.28
C VAL A 42 0.00 -3.26 -6.59
N MET A 43 -0.68 -3.16 -7.72
CA MET A 43 -0.02 -3.17 -9.02
C MET A 43 0.93 -1.97 -9.17
N ALA A 44 0.50 -0.80 -8.71
CA ALA A 44 1.35 0.38 -8.74
C ALA A 44 2.58 0.21 -7.87
N LEU A 45 2.42 -0.41 -6.70
CA LEU A 45 3.53 -0.67 -5.79
C LEU A 45 4.51 -1.68 -6.39
N GLU A 46 4.00 -2.70 -7.07
CA GLU A 46 4.84 -3.68 -7.72
C GLU A 46 5.74 -3.03 -8.77
N GLU A 47 5.19 -2.10 -9.52
CA GLU A 47 5.97 -1.39 -10.53
C GLU A 47 6.96 -0.42 -9.89
N GLU A 48 6.54 0.29 -8.86
CA GLU A 48 7.39 1.29 -8.22
C GLU A 48 8.60 0.67 -7.54
N PHE A 49 8.41 -0.47 -6.88
CA PHE A 49 9.48 -1.13 -6.15
C PHE A 49 10.09 -2.31 -6.90
N ASN A 50 9.59 -2.58 -8.09
CA ASN A 50 10.08 -3.67 -8.94
C ASN A 50 10.07 -5.02 -8.21
N LEU A 51 8.90 -5.37 -7.67
CA LEU A 51 8.71 -6.63 -6.97
C LEU A 51 7.35 -7.21 -7.31
N GLU A 52 7.10 -8.45 -6.89
CA GLU A 52 5.84 -9.12 -7.11
C GLU A 52 5.16 -9.40 -5.77
N ILE A 53 3.86 -9.16 -5.72
CA ILE A 53 3.05 -9.42 -4.52
C ILE A 53 1.98 -10.42 -4.92
N SER A 54 1.99 -11.60 -4.31
CA SER A 54 1.01 -12.64 -4.64
C SER A 54 -0.38 -12.29 -4.11
N ASP A 55 -1.39 -12.91 -4.69
CA ASP A 55 -2.77 -12.70 -4.25
C ASP A 55 -2.95 -13.06 -2.78
N GLU A 56 -2.26 -14.09 -2.32
CA GLU A 56 -2.33 -14.49 -0.92
C GLU A 56 -1.82 -13.39 0.00
N GLU A 57 -0.74 -12.73 -0.42
CA GLU A 57 -0.19 -11.63 0.36
C GLU A 57 -1.13 -10.43 0.35
N VAL A 58 -1.76 -10.17 -0.80
CA VAL A 58 -2.72 -9.08 -0.92
C VAL A 58 -3.86 -9.25 0.07
N GLU A 59 -4.34 -10.49 0.22
CA GLU A 59 -5.43 -10.78 1.14
C GLU A 59 -5.06 -10.53 2.61
N LYS A 60 -3.77 -10.64 2.94
CA LYS A 60 -3.29 -10.41 4.30
C LYS A 60 -3.07 -8.95 4.60
N ILE A 61 -2.97 -8.14 3.57
CA ILE A 61 -2.73 -6.70 3.72
C ILE A 61 -4.04 -6.01 4.08
N LYS A 62 -4.09 -5.43 5.27
CA LYS A 62 -5.27 -4.73 5.76
C LYS A 62 -4.98 -3.28 6.12
N THR A 63 -3.73 -2.98 6.46
CA THR A 63 -3.34 -1.63 6.85
C THR A 63 -2.18 -1.14 5.98
N VAL A 64 -1.93 0.16 6.04
CA VAL A 64 -0.78 0.75 5.37
C VAL A 64 0.51 0.11 5.91
N GLY A 65 0.57 -0.11 7.22
CA GLY A 65 1.73 -0.76 7.83
C GLY A 65 2.01 -2.15 7.29
N ASP A 66 0.96 -2.90 6.99
CA ASP A 66 1.12 -4.23 6.41
C ASP A 66 1.84 -4.17 5.07
N ILE A 67 1.47 -3.19 4.23
CA ILE A 67 2.13 -2.99 2.93
C ILE A 67 3.58 -2.58 3.14
N VAL A 68 3.81 -1.62 4.02
CA VAL A 68 5.16 -1.12 4.27
C VAL A 68 6.07 -2.25 4.75
N SER A 69 5.58 -3.05 5.70
CA SER A 69 6.35 -4.17 6.23
C SER A 69 6.68 -5.19 5.15
N TYR A 70 5.70 -5.50 4.31
CA TYR A 70 5.92 -6.45 3.23
C TYR A 70 7.00 -5.97 2.28
N ILE A 71 6.90 -4.71 1.85
CA ILE A 71 7.87 -4.15 0.92
C ILE A 71 9.26 -4.09 1.55
N GLU A 72 9.36 -3.66 2.79
CA GLU A 72 10.64 -3.59 3.47
C GLU A 72 11.33 -4.95 3.55
N ASN A 73 10.55 -6.01 3.77
CA ASN A 73 11.09 -7.36 3.80
C ASN A 73 11.58 -7.81 2.43
N GLN A 74 10.94 -7.36 1.37
CA GLN A 74 11.29 -7.76 0.02
C GLN A 74 12.54 -7.05 -0.51
N ILE A 75 12.74 -5.81 -0.11
CA ILE A 75 13.84 -5.01 -0.64
C ILE A 75 15.05 -4.90 0.30
N SER A 76 14.94 -5.42 1.49
CA SER A 76 16.03 -5.35 2.48
C SER A 76 17.11 -6.39 2.23
#